data_5c3a782d7c0c434d3c4fb3aa0488c3a2
#
_entry.id   5c3a782d7c0c434d3c4fb3aa0488c3a2
#
_cell.length_a   1.000
_cell.length_b   1.000
_cell.length_c   1.000
_cell.angle_alpha   90.00
_cell.angle_beta   90.00
_cell.angle_gamma   90.00
#
_symmetry.space_group_name_H-M   'P 1'
#
loop_
_entity.id
_entity.type
_entity.pdbx_description
1 polymer ?
#
loop_
_entity_poly.entity_id
_entity_poly.type
_entity_poly.pdbx_seq_one_letter_code
_entity_poly.pdbx_strand_id
1 'polypeptide(L)'
;TGVQTCALPILGIDKRQYQQYTYVSHDHKESIDNSRRGGASHKFSKDNRVSIEAYANYHKVFREDHTLDAVAGYSFWQAGGEDFNMANYDFPVDGVGPWDMGVGSYLSEGRATMDSGKDPRERLLSLFGRANYSYRDRYMVSASFRREGSSKFGANNRWGNFWALSGGWRISNETFLRDVRWVNDLKVRLGYGVTGNNGFGNGYTTRMYKANDMWPTNGIWQPGYGSVRNVNPDLKWEEKSELNFGLDFSLFDDRLWGKFDIYHRKVDDMLYEVNAPMPPMVHDTVMKNIGSLENKGWEFELGGDIVRSKNFRYTSSLRLSHNKSKIKRLGDDGYFLDQVTFPSPGNPGTAVRLQNDVEIGQFFVYKYAGLDEDGKWMIYDKNNEIVPAVDGTKSNLVAENKHFVGNAIPKVILSWDHTFRYKNWDLSVFLRSWLDYD
;
A
#
# COMPACT_ATOMS: atom_id res chain seq x y z
N THR A 1 18.54 40.62 9.71
CA THR A 1 19.13 39.34 10.16
C THR A 1 18.39 38.78 11.38
N GLY A 2 17.07 38.48 11.21
CA GLY A 2 16.25 37.94 12.28
C GLY A 2 16.42 36.41 12.40
N VAL A 3 16.63 35.92 13.62
CA VAL A 3 16.42 34.51 13.95
C VAL A 3 14.95 34.35 14.25
N GLN A 4 14.22 33.49 13.52
CA GLN A 4 12.87 33.10 13.88
C GLN A 4 12.90 31.70 14.48
N THR A 5 12.46 31.57 15.72
CA THR A 5 12.27 30.28 16.39
C THR A 5 10.81 30.18 16.82
N CYS A 6 10.16 29.14 16.45
CA CYS A 6 8.80 28.83 16.86
C CYS A 6 8.75 27.40 17.42
N ALA A 7 8.18 27.22 18.59
CA ALA A 7 7.88 25.92 19.18
C ALA A 7 6.38 25.72 19.26
N LEU A 8 5.88 24.62 18.72
CA LEU A 8 4.45 24.32 18.64
C LEU A 8 4.18 22.92 19.25
N PRO A 9 3.50 22.85 20.40
CA PRO A 9 2.87 21.62 20.84
C PRO A 9 1.51 21.44 20.16
N ILE A 10 1.23 20.26 19.66
CA ILE A 10 -0.04 19.87 19.03
C ILE A 10 -0.57 18.64 19.76
N LEU A 11 -1.80 18.72 20.22
CA LEU A 11 -2.54 17.58 20.77
C LEU A 11 -3.69 17.23 19.81
N GLY A 12 -3.68 16.00 19.31
CA GLY A 12 -4.76 15.46 18.48
C GLY A 12 -5.52 14.37 19.23
N ILE A 13 -6.84 14.43 19.21
CA ILE A 13 -7.72 13.38 19.72
C ILE A 13 -8.74 13.06 18.63
N ASP A 14 -8.74 11.82 18.16
CA ASP A 14 -9.72 11.31 17.20
C ASP A 14 -10.46 10.14 17.84
N LYS A 15 -11.78 10.27 17.91
CA LYS A 15 -12.68 9.22 18.41
C LYS A 15 -13.70 8.93 17.33
N ARG A 16 -13.72 7.69 16.87
CA ARG A 16 -14.67 7.22 15.87
C ARG A 16 -15.55 6.16 16.48
N GLN A 17 -16.82 6.26 16.20
CA GLN A 17 -17.80 5.23 16.51
C GLN A 17 -18.51 4.85 15.22
N TYR A 18 -18.60 3.55 14.99
CA TYR A 18 -19.27 2.99 13.84
C TYR A 18 -20.31 2.01 14.31
N GLN A 19 -21.53 2.16 13.80
CA GLN A 19 -22.64 1.24 14.03
C GLN A 19 -23.16 0.79 12.69
N GLN A 20 -23.32 -0.51 12.55
CA GLN A 20 -23.89 -1.15 11.37
C GLN A 20 -25.01 -2.08 11.77
N TYR A 21 -26.14 -1.89 11.14
CA TYR A 21 -27.30 -2.73 11.24
C TYR A 21 -27.49 -3.41 9.90
N THR A 22 -27.53 -4.72 9.90
CA THR A 22 -27.76 -5.49 8.67
C THR A 22 -28.98 -6.35 8.88
N TYR A 23 -29.86 -6.38 7.89
CA TYR A 23 -30.99 -7.31 7.82
C TYR A 23 -30.99 -7.99 6.45
N VAL A 24 -31.22 -9.29 6.45
CA VAL A 24 -31.31 -10.14 5.27
C VAL A 24 -32.68 -10.81 5.31
N SER A 25 -33.52 -10.59 4.29
CA SER A 25 -34.86 -11.13 4.22
C SER A 25 -34.87 -12.63 3.91
N HIS A 26 -36.03 -13.25 4.05
CA HIS A 26 -36.30 -14.64 3.65
C HIS A 26 -35.82 -14.94 2.21
N ASP A 27 -36.23 -14.09 1.28
CA ASP A 27 -36.02 -14.31 -0.16
C ASP A 27 -34.61 -13.98 -0.63
N HIS A 28 -33.75 -13.45 0.24
CA HIS A 28 -32.40 -13.13 -0.11
C HIS A 28 -31.58 -14.41 -0.33
N LYS A 29 -30.74 -14.39 -1.37
CA LYS A 29 -29.92 -15.55 -1.74
C LYS A 29 -29.13 -16.13 -0.55
N GLU A 30 -28.61 -15.31 0.31
CA GLU A 30 -27.88 -15.75 1.52
C GLU A 30 -28.76 -16.56 2.46
N SER A 31 -30.05 -16.18 2.64
CA SER A 31 -31.00 -16.92 3.48
C SER A 31 -31.37 -18.26 2.86
N ILE A 32 -31.58 -18.27 1.54
CA ILE A 32 -31.89 -19.50 0.77
C ILE A 32 -30.72 -20.47 0.81
N ASP A 33 -29.51 -20.01 0.51
CA ASP A 33 -28.30 -20.85 0.48
C ASP A 33 -27.97 -21.46 1.86
N ASN A 34 -28.32 -20.78 2.94
CA ASN A 34 -28.13 -21.27 4.31
C ASN A 34 -29.36 -21.94 4.92
N SER A 35 -30.41 -22.14 4.13
CA SER A 35 -31.66 -22.79 4.56
C SER A 35 -32.23 -22.17 5.84
N ARG A 36 -32.29 -20.84 5.91
CA ARG A 36 -32.78 -20.08 7.06
C ARG A 36 -33.74 -18.95 6.63
N ARG A 37 -34.66 -18.57 7.53
CA ARG A 37 -35.64 -17.49 7.31
C ARG A 37 -35.04 -16.15 7.73
N GLY A 38 -34.21 -15.54 6.89
CA GLY A 38 -33.64 -14.24 7.17
C GLY A 38 -32.56 -14.20 8.26
N GLY A 39 -32.02 -13.02 8.49
CA GLY A 39 -31.00 -12.78 9.50
C GLY A 39 -30.82 -11.32 9.81
N ALA A 40 -30.37 -11.01 11.02
CA ALA A 40 -30.03 -9.66 11.43
C ALA A 40 -28.71 -9.64 12.20
N SER A 41 -27.96 -8.56 12.04
CA SER A 41 -26.76 -8.33 12.84
C SER A 41 -26.60 -6.86 13.24
N HIS A 42 -26.08 -6.66 14.46
CA HIS A 42 -25.64 -5.37 14.95
C HIS A 42 -24.15 -5.42 15.20
N LYS A 43 -23.41 -4.53 14.54
CA LYS A 43 -21.99 -4.35 14.77
C LYS A 43 -21.74 -2.95 15.32
N PHE A 44 -21.00 -2.89 16.40
CA PHE A 44 -20.51 -1.65 16.99
C PHE A 44 -18.98 -1.71 17.01
N SER A 45 -18.33 -0.66 16.60
CA SER A 45 -16.89 -0.50 16.80
C SER A 45 -16.55 0.92 17.22
N LYS A 46 -15.52 1.03 18.03
CA LYS A 46 -15.03 2.31 18.54
C LYS A 46 -13.51 2.34 18.48
N ASP A 47 -13.00 3.32 17.77
CA ASP A 47 -11.58 3.61 17.64
C ASP A 47 -11.23 4.88 18.39
N ASN A 48 -10.16 4.84 19.15
CA ASN A 48 -9.63 5.99 19.86
C ASN A 48 -8.17 6.19 19.44
N ARG A 49 -7.85 7.43 19.04
CA ARG A 49 -6.48 7.83 18.70
C ARG A 49 -6.10 9.08 19.49
N VAL A 50 -4.88 9.08 19.99
CA VAL A 50 -4.29 10.24 20.65
C VAL A 50 -2.93 10.48 20.00
N SER A 51 -2.66 11.70 19.60
CA SER A 51 -1.35 12.13 19.10
C SER A 51 -0.86 13.35 19.88
N ILE A 52 0.42 13.38 20.14
CA ILE A 52 1.11 14.52 20.75
C ILE A 52 2.34 14.78 19.89
N GLU A 53 2.46 16.01 19.40
CA GLU A 53 3.61 16.46 18.65
C GLU A 53 4.17 17.72 19.29
N ALA A 54 5.47 17.82 19.38
CA ALA A 54 6.15 19.02 19.79
C ALA A 54 7.39 19.19 18.91
N TYR A 55 7.49 20.34 18.27
CA TYR A 55 8.64 20.63 17.41
C TYR A 55 9.05 22.09 17.48
N ALA A 56 10.32 22.32 17.24
CA ALA A 56 10.90 23.65 17.15
C ALA A 56 11.45 23.89 15.75
N ASN A 57 11.09 25.00 15.16
CA ASN A 57 11.61 25.48 13.89
C ASN A 57 12.65 26.56 14.14
N TYR A 58 13.71 26.51 13.39
CA TYR A 58 14.77 27.50 13.37
C TYR A 58 15.01 27.98 11.94
N HIS A 59 14.92 29.28 11.72
CA HIS A 59 15.23 29.91 10.45
C HIS A 59 16.26 31.01 10.64
N LYS A 60 17.30 31.02 9.83
CA LYS A 60 18.32 32.08 9.85
C LYS A 60 18.93 32.28 8.48
N VAL A 61 19.00 33.55 8.07
CA VAL A 61 19.84 34.02 6.98
C VAL A 61 21.07 34.70 7.56
N PHE A 62 22.26 34.26 7.15
CA PHE A 62 23.52 34.88 7.59
C PHE A 62 24.38 35.20 6.39
N ARG A 63 25.09 36.36 6.48
CA ARG A 63 25.91 36.92 5.41
C ARG A 63 25.15 37.05 4.09
N GLU A 64 23.84 37.26 4.11
CA GLU A 64 22.94 37.45 2.94
C GLU A 64 22.89 36.24 1.96
N ASP A 65 23.92 35.43 1.95
CA ASP A 65 24.11 34.31 1.01
C ASP A 65 23.75 32.93 1.56
N HIS A 66 23.60 32.80 2.87
CA HIS A 66 23.43 31.51 3.53
C HIS A 66 22.05 31.45 4.22
N THR A 67 21.24 30.53 3.85
CA THR A 67 19.95 30.26 4.48
C THR A 67 19.97 28.88 5.15
N LEU A 68 19.61 28.82 6.41
CA LEU A 68 19.45 27.60 7.17
C LEU A 68 18.04 27.54 7.74
N ASP A 69 17.31 26.50 7.37
CA ASP A 69 16.05 26.10 7.96
C ASP A 69 16.23 24.75 8.68
N ALA A 70 15.91 24.69 9.94
CA ALA A 70 16.03 23.46 10.70
C ALA A 70 14.74 23.22 11.51
N VAL A 71 14.38 21.97 11.66
CA VAL A 71 13.30 21.53 12.56
C VAL A 71 13.80 20.34 13.38
N ALA A 72 13.49 20.32 14.66
CA ALA A 72 13.66 19.17 15.51
C ALA A 72 12.40 18.96 16.34
N GLY A 73 12.02 17.71 16.56
CA GLY A 73 10.78 17.43 17.23
C GLY A 73 10.66 16.01 17.75
N TYR A 74 9.57 15.86 18.47
CA TYR A 74 9.10 14.63 19.07
C TYR A 74 7.65 14.40 18.66
N SER A 75 7.30 13.17 18.37
CA SER A 75 5.91 12.78 18.18
C SER A 75 5.60 11.47 18.92
N PHE A 76 4.44 11.44 19.54
CA PHE A 76 3.86 10.25 20.14
C PHE A 76 2.47 10.04 19.55
N TRP A 77 2.17 8.80 19.19
CA TRP A 77 0.87 8.41 18.70
C TRP A 77 0.44 7.10 19.35
N GLN A 78 -0.82 7.02 19.74
CA GLN A 78 -1.42 5.83 20.29
C GLN A 78 -2.80 5.62 19.65
N ALA A 79 -3.09 4.39 19.22
CA ALA A 79 -4.41 3.97 18.78
C ALA A 79 -4.83 2.67 19.49
N GLY A 80 -6.12 2.45 19.56
CA GLY A 80 -6.73 1.20 20.00
C GLY A 80 -8.23 1.26 19.80
N GLY A 81 -8.84 0.09 19.64
CA GLY A 81 -10.24 -0.08 19.38
C GLY A 81 -10.89 -1.11 20.26
N GLU A 82 -12.19 -1.11 20.23
CA GLU A 82 -13.06 -2.16 20.78
C GLU A 82 -14.21 -2.40 19.81
N ASP A 83 -14.59 -3.63 19.66
CA ASP A 83 -15.72 -4.01 18.82
C ASP A 83 -16.65 -4.95 19.57
N PHE A 84 -17.90 -4.90 19.17
CA PHE A 84 -18.95 -5.80 19.61
C PHE A 84 -19.82 -6.15 18.41
N ASN A 85 -20.12 -7.42 18.24
CA ASN A 85 -20.99 -7.91 17.19
C ASN A 85 -21.97 -8.94 17.77
N MET A 86 -23.24 -8.81 17.40
CA MET A 86 -24.23 -9.84 17.62
C MET A 86 -24.99 -10.12 16.34
N ALA A 87 -25.32 -11.39 16.10
CA ALA A 87 -26.14 -11.81 14.98
C ALA A 87 -27.11 -12.91 15.40
N ASN A 88 -28.35 -12.81 14.93
CA ASN A 88 -29.35 -13.83 15.08
C ASN A 88 -30.01 -14.11 13.73
N TYR A 89 -30.57 -15.29 13.59
CA TYR A 89 -31.06 -15.80 12.32
C TYR A 89 -32.40 -16.54 12.51
N ASP A 90 -32.99 -16.90 11.37
CA ASP A 90 -34.24 -17.64 11.27
C ASP A 90 -35.41 -16.89 11.90
N PHE A 91 -35.70 -15.71 11.39
CA PHE A 91 -36.77 -14.83 11.83
C PHE A 91 -38.13 -15.33 11.32
N PRO A 92 -39.20 -15.31 12.15
CA PRO A 92 -40.51 -15.79 11.75
C PRO A 92 -41.18 -14.93 10.67
N VAL A 93 -40.83 -13.64 10.60
CA VAL A 93 -41.38 -12.66 9.65
C VAL A 93 -40.32 -11.64 9.25
N ASP A 94 -40.40 -11.11 8.04
CA ASP A 94 -39.45 -10.10 7.53
C ASP A 94 -39.67 -8.67 8.08
N GLY A 95 -40.84 -8.36 8.57
CA GLY A 95 -41.19 -6.99 8.98
C GLY A 95 -40.49 -6.48 10.26
N VAL A 96 -39.80 -7.34 10.97
CA VAL A 96 -39.11 -6.99 12.24
C VAL A 96 -37.79 -6.22 11.96
N GLY A 97 -37.12 -6.54 10.88
CA GLY A 97 -35.81 -5.95 10.55
C GLY A 97 -34.75 -6.24 11.63
N PRO A 98 -33.75 -5.38 11.76
CA PRO A 98 -32.67 -5.57 12.74
C PRO A 98 -33.02 -5.08 14.16
N TRP A 99 -34.26 -4.63 14.41
CA TRP A 99 -34.61 -3.91 15.64
C TRP A 99 -35.05 -4.82 16.79
N ASP A 100 -35.52 -6.02 16.50
CA ASP A 100 -35.83 -7.01 17.51
C ASP A 100 -35.06 -8.31 17.24
N MET A 101 -33.82 -8.31 17.68
CA MET A 101 -32.90 -9.45 17.51
C MET A 101 -33.34 -10.70 18.27
N GLY A 102 -34.23 -10.56 19.28
CA GLY A 102 -34.68 -11.66 20.14
C GLY A 102 -35.61 -12.65 19.47
N VAL A 103 -36.28 -12.24 18.38
CA VAL A 103 -37.31 -13.10 17.74
C VAL A 103 -36.76 -14.19 16.82
N GLY A 104 -35.46 -14.09 16.42
CA GLY A 104 -34.84 -15.14 15.63
C GLY A 104 -34.62 -16.43 16.44
N SER A 105 -34.94 -17.60 15.86
CA SER A 105 -34.93 -18.88 16.57
C SER A 105 -33.52 -19.32 17.02
N TYR A 106 -32.45 -18.88 16.31
CA TYR A 106 -31.09 -19.27 16.65
C TYR A 106 -30.66 -18.85 18.06
N LEU A 107 -31.28 -17.80 18.64
CA LEU A 107 -30.99 -17.41 20.01
C LEU A 107 -31.48 -18.49 21.02
N SER A 108 -32.70 -18.97 20.86
CA SER A 108 -33.25 -20.01 21.72
C SER A 108 -32.61 -21.39 21.52
N GLU A 109 -32.04 -21.62 20.34
CA GLU A 109 -31.31 -22.82 19.97
C GLU A 109 -29.81 -22.78 20.40
N GLY A 110 -29.34 -21.66 20.98
CA GLY A 110 -27.95 -21.49 21.36
C GLY A 110 -27.01 -21.34 20.16
N ARG A 111 -27.49 -20.92 19.00
CA ARG A 111 -26.78 -20.77 17.72
C ARG A 111 -26.57 -19.31 17.32
N ALA A 112 -27.15 -18.36 18.04
CA ALA A 112 -26.91 -16.94 17.81
C ALA A 112 -25.45 -16.56 18.09
N THR A 113 -24.94 -15.62 17.35
CA THR A 113 -23.55 -15.16 17.52
C THR A 113 -23.50 -13.94 18.44
N MET A 114 -22.62 -13.98 19.43
CA MET A 114 -22.24 -12.82 20.24
C MET A 114 -20.73 -12.83 20.38
N ASP A 115 -20.09 -11.78 19.89
CA ASP A 115 -18.62 -11.66 19.90
C ASP A 115 -18.22 -10.24 20.29
N SER A 116 -17.10 -10.12 20.99
CA SER A 116 -16.51 -8.83 21.34
C SER A 116 -15.00 -8.91 21.34
N GLY A 117 -14.36 -7.84 20.94
CA GLY A 117 -12.93 -7.74 20.86
C GLY A 117 -12.41 -6.41 21.41
N LYS A 118 -11.15 -6.44 21.79
CA LYS A 118 -10.42 -5.25 22.15
C LYS A 118 -9.03 -5.33 21.55
N ASP A 119 -8.73 -4.42 20.62
CA ASP A 119 -7.42 -4.35 20.02
C ASP A 119 -6.36 -3.92 21.03
N PRO A 120 -5.17 -4.54 21.02
CA PRO A 120 -4.03 -4.05 21.77
C PRO A 120 -3.72 -2.61 21.36
N ARG A 121 -3.34 -1.80 22.33
CA ARG A 121 -2.93 -0.42 22.05
C ARG A 121 -1.64 -0.41 21.22
N GLU A 122 -1.73 0.11 20.03
CA GLU A 122 -0.58 0.44 19.20
C GLU A 122 0.00 1.77 19.64
N ARG A 123 1.31 1.84 19.78
CA ARG A 123 2.06 3.05 20.15
C ARG A 123 3.22 3.25 19.19
N LEU A 124 3.36 4.48 18.76
CA LEU A 124 4.46 4.93 17.92
C LEU A 124 5.09 6.16 18.57
N LEU A 125 6.39 6.13 18.73
CA LEU A 125 7.15 7.21 19.31
C LEU A 125 8.29 7.57 18.39
N SER A 126 8.45 8.86 18.08
CA SER A 126 9.47 9.31 17.13
C SER A 126 10.21 10.52 17.66
N LEU A 127 11.51 10.52 17.42
CA LEU A 127 12.38 11.69 17.50
C LEU A 127 12.84 12.01 16.08
N PHE A 128 12.73 13.25 15.66
CA PHE A 128 13.07 13.62 14.30
C PHE A 128 13.79 14.97 14.24
N GLY A 129 14.60 15.12 13.22
CA GLY A 129 15.23 16.37 12.86
C GLY A 129 15.45 16.48 11.36
N ARG A 130 15.41 17.69 10.84
CA ARG A 130 15.70 18.03 9.45
C ARG A 130 16.41 19.36 9.40
N ALA A 131 17.41 19.46 8.54
CA ALA A 131 18.09 20.71 8.22
C ALA A 131 18.14 20.89 6.71
N ASN A 132 17.72 22.06 6.25
CA ASN A 132 17.86 22.51 4.87
C ASN A 132 18.82 23.68 4.85
N TYR A 133 19.83 23.59 4.03
CA TYR A 133 20.81 24.63 3.86
C TYR A 133 20.87 25.05 2.39
N SER A 134 20.87 26.35 2.15
CA SER A 134 21.02 26.92 0.82
C SER A 134 22.14 27.98 0.83
N TYR A 135 23.01 27.91 -0.17
CA TYR A 135 24.02 28.90 -0.42
C TYR A 135 23.78 29.60 -1.75
N ARG A 136 23.52 30.91 -1.70
CA ARG A 136 23.22 31.79 -2.84
C ARG A 136 22.10 31.28 -3.74
N ASP A 137 21.20 30.51 -3.20
CA ASP A 137 20.17 29.84 -3.98
C ASP A 137 20.69 29.00 -5.16
N ARG A 138 21.99 28.58 -5.08
CA ARG A 138 22.67 27.73 -6.07
C ARG A 138 22.87 26.31 -5.59
N TYR A 139 23.42 26.17 -4.39
CA TYR A 139 23.72 24.88 -3.79
C TYR A 139 22.78 24.65 -2.61
N MET A 140 22.01 23.62 -2.70
CA MET A 140 21.03 23.25 -1.68
C MET A 140 21.34 21.86 -1.13
N VAL A 141 21.33 21.71 0.18
CA VAL A 141 21.50 20.41 0.85
C VAL A 141 20.38 20.25 1.88
N SER A 142 19.74 19.10 1.89
CA SER A 142 18.77 18.73 2.90
C SER A 142 19.19 17.42 3.55
N ALA A 143 19.26 17.40 4.87
CA ALA A 143 19.49 16.20 5.65
C ALA A 143 18.35 15.99 6.65
N SER A 144 17.85 14.79 6.78
CA SER A 144 16.84 14.43 7.76
C SER A 144 17.19 13.13 8.46
N PHE A 145 16.80 13.03 9.74
CA PHE A 145 16.93 11.83 10.55
C PHE A 145 15.68 11.65 11.39
N ARG A 146 15.20 10.41 11.48
CA ARG A 146 14.08 10.00 12.31
C ARG A 146 14.42 8.68 13.00
N ARG A 147 14.34 8.68 14.32
CA ARG A 147 14.35 7.47 15.13
C ARG A 147 12.93 7.18 15.59
N GLU A 148 12.41 6.02 15.24
CA GLU A 148 11.01 5.66 15.45
C GLU A 148 10.89 4.31 16.14
N GLY A 149 10.07 4.25 17.21
CA GLY A 149 9.80 3.04 17.97
C GLY A 149 8.33 2.66 17.90
N SER A 150 8.05 1.41 17.51
CA SER A 150 6.69 0.86 17.40
C SER A 150 6.47 -0.27 18.39
N SER A 151 5.33 -0.25 19.09
CA SER A 151 4.94 -1.33 19.99
C SER A 151 4.53 -2.63 19.27
N LYS A 152 4.37 -2.59 17.95
CA LYS A 152 4.05 -3.79 17.15
C LYS A 152 5.21 -4.78 17.08
N PHE A 153 6.45 -4.29 17.19
CA PHE A 153 7.64 -5.13 17.12
C PHE A 153 8.06 -5.69 18.48
N GLY A 154 8.78 -6.79 18.44
CA GLY A 154 9.40 -7.40 19.63
C GLY A 154 10.41 -6.46 20.29
N ALA A 155 10.80 -6.77 21.52
CA ALA A 155 11.61 -5.89 22.36
C ALA A 155 12.93 -5.44 21.71
N ASN A 156 13.56 -6.33 20.94
CA ASN A 156 14.87 -6.09 20.31
C ASN A 156 14.79 -5.26 19.02
N ASN A 157 13.61 -5.22 18.37
CA ASN A 157 13.44 -4.65 17.02
C ASN A 157 12.47 -3.47 16.97
N ARG A 158 12.10 -2.92 18.14
CA ARG A 158 11.12 -1.81 18.22
C ARG A 158 11.56 -0.56 17.51
N TRP A 159 12.87 -0.28 17.51
CA TRP A 159 13.41 0.98 17.05
C TRP A 159 14.01 0.85 15.65
N GLY A 160 13.54 1.70 14.72
CA GLY A 160 14.14 1.93 13.42
C GLY A 160 14.82 3.30 13.36
N ASN A 161 15.85 3.42 12.52
CA ASN A 161 16.53 4.68 12.23
C ASN A 161 16.43 4.96 10.73
N PHE A 162 15.79 6.07 10.42
CA PHE A 162 15.50 6.45 9.04
C PHE A 162 16.15 7.79 8.74
N TRP A 163 16.87 7.88 7.64
CA TRP A 163 17.60 9.07 7.28
C TRP A 163 17.49 9.33 5.78
N ALA A 164 17.61 10.59 5.40
CA ALA A 164 17.70 10.98 4.02
C ALA A 164 18.67 12.15 3.87
N LEU A 165 19.38 12.14 2.73
CA LEU A 165 20.27 13.21 2.29
C LEU A 165 19.94 13.54 0.83
N SER A 166 19.77 14.83 0.54
CA SER A 166 19.59 15.28 -0.83
C SER A 166 20.40 16.55 -1.11
N GLY A 167 20.86 16.66 -2.33
CA GLY A 167 21.55 17.84 -2.87
C GLY A 167 20.84 18.37 -4.10
N GLY A 168 20.87 19.67 -4.27
CA GLY A 168 20.39 20.38 -5.45
C GLY A 168 21.40 21.42 -5.92
N TRP A 169 21.61 21.46 -7.21
CA TRP A 169 22.43 22.48 -7.84
C TRP A 169 21.60 23.22 -8.88
N ARG A 170 21.35 24.52 -8.61
CA ARG A 170 20.66 25.38 -9.57
C ARG A 170 21.72 26.01 -10.47
N ILE A 171 21.95 25.38 -11.61
CA ILE A 171 22.98 25.71 -12.59
C ILE A 171 22.65 27.06 -13.23
N SER A 172 21.40 27.40 -13.41
CA SER A 172 20.95 28.70 -13.96
C SER A 172 21.45 29.92 -13.17
N ASN A 173 21.74 29.75 -11.87
CA ASN A 173 22.28 30.83 -11.05
C ASN A 173 23.79 30.96 -11.09
N GLU A 174 24.50 30.13 -11.89
CA GLU A 174 25.92 30.19 -12.07
C GLU A 174 26.31 31.33 -13.01
N THR A 175 27.53 31.87 -12.81
CA THR A 175 28.02 33.02 -13.59
C THR A 175 28.12 32.73 -15.07
N PHE A 176 28.39 31.50 -15.46
CA PHE A 176 28.53 31.11 -16.86
C PHE A 176 27.19 30.95 -17.60
N LEU A 177 26.04 30.80 -16.88
CA LEU A 177 24.70 30.77 -17.47
C LEU A 177 23.93 32.08 -17.28
N ARG A 178 24.40 32.99 -16.47
CA ARG A 178 23.69 34.22 -16.10
C ARG A 178 23.29 35.10 -17.29
N ASP A 179 24.12 35.10 -18.35
CA ASP A 179 23.89 35.88 -19.55
C ASP A 179 23.15 35.11 -20.66
N VAL A 180 22.81 33.84 -20.40
CA VAL A 180 22.07 32.99 -21.34
C VAL A 180 20.58 33.22 -21.19
N ARG A 181 20.03 34.17 -21.95
CA ARG A 181 18.66 34.68 -21.80
C ARG A 181 17.55 33.64 -22.01
N TRP A 182 17.84 32.56 -22.74
CA TRP A 182 16.84 31.55 -23.02
C TRP A 182 16.74 30.47 -21.92
N VAL A 183 17.62 30.44 -20.93
CA VAL A 183 17.57 29.54 -19.77
C VAL A 183 17.06 30.35 -18.56
N ASN A 184 15.84 30.07 -18.11
CA ASN A 184 15.26 30.73 -16.95
C ASN A 184 15.57 29.95 -15.66
N ASP A 185 15.41 28.64 -15.68
CA ASP A 185 15.83 27.77 -14.58
C ASP A 185 16.43 26.48 -15.11
N LEU A 186 17.48 26.00 -14.46
CA LEU A 186 18.09 24.70 -14.72
C LEU A 186 18.64 24.19 -13.39
N LYS A 187 18.06 23.09 -12.90
CA LYS A 187 18.38 22.53 -11.60
C LYS A 187 18.54 21.02 -11.69
N VAL A 188 19.65 20.53 -11.16
CA VAL A 188 19.92 19.10 -10.97
C VAL A 188 19.69 18.74 -9.51
N ARG A 189 19.11 17.58 -9.27
CA ARG A 189 18.79 17.04 -7.93
C ARG A 189 19.32 15.61 -7.81
N LEU A 190 19.87 15.29 -6.65
CA LEU A 190 20.26 13.93 -6.27
C LEU A 190 19.83 13.71 -4.84
N GLY A 191 19.16 12.59 -4.56
CA GLY A 191 18.71 12.26 -3.23
C GLY A 191 18.82 10.77 -2.96
N TYR A 192 19.19 10.45 -1.72
CA TYR A 192 19.10 9.09 -1.18
C TYR A 192 18.45 9.12 0.18
N GLY A 193 17.56 8.17 0.44
CA GLY A 193 16.91 8.08 1.74
C GLY A 193 16.41 6.67 2.05
N VAL A 194 16.26 6.42 3.34
CA VAL A 194 15.71 5.18 3.89
C VAL A 194 14.46 5.51 4.71
N THR A 195 13.39 4.78 4.48
CA THR A 195 12.12 4.89 5.22
C THR A 195 11.71 3.51 5.74
N GLY A 196 11.05 3.48 6.89
CA GLY A 196 10.52 2.26 7.51
C GLY A 196 9.04 2.09 7.31
N ASN A 197 8.61 0.85 7.27
CA ASN A 197 7.20 0.45 7.26
C ASN A 197 6.91 -0.53 8.39
N ASN A 198 5.81 -0.29 9.13
CA ASN A 198 5.25 -1.17 10.15
C ASN A 198 3.81 -1.57 9.82
N GLY A 199 3.46 -1.63 8.55
CA GLY A 199 2.10 -1.81 8.00
C GLY A 199 1.51 -3.20 8.17
N PHE A 200 1.61 -3.80 9.33
CA PHE A 200 0.94 -5.05 9.69
C PHE A 200 0.03 -4.88 10.92
N GLY A 201 -0.86 -5.83 11.17
CA GLY A 201 -1.80 -5.80 12.29
C GLY A 201 -1.11 -5.91 13.67
N ASN A 202 -1.89 -5.74 14.71
CA ASN A 202 -1.43 -5.94 16.09
C ASN A 202 -1.36 -7.42 16.48
N GLY A 203 -0.55 -7.76 17.48
CA GLY A 203 -0.52 -9.09 18.11
C GLY A 203 0.30 -10.14 17.38
N TYR A 204 1.13 -9.78 16.38
CA TYR A 204 2.03 -10.71 15.71
C TYR A 204 3.34 -10.99 16.47
N THR A 205 3.67 -10.16 17.44
CA THR A 205 4.88 -10.33 18.29
C THR A 205 4.57 -10.71 19.73
N THR A 206 3.29 -10.70 20.13
CA THR A 206 2.84 -11.00 21.48
C THR A 206 1.73 -12.02 21.44
N ARG A 207 1.83 -13.06 22.26
CA ARG A 207 0.77 -14.08 22.33
C ARG A 207 -0.53 -13.48 22.84
N MET A 208 -1.58 -13.73 22.10
CA MET A 208 -2.96 -13.40 22.44
C MET A 208 -3.76 -14.69 22.48
N TYR A 209 -4.67 -14.75 23.43
CA TYR A 209 -5.54 -15.91 23.62
C TYR A 209 -7.00 -15.48 23.50
N LYS A 210 -7.82 -16.32 22.92
CA LYS A 210 -9.26 -16.16 22.82
C LYS A 210 -9.93 -17.48 23.26
N ALA A 211 -11.09 -17.39 23.89
CA ALA A 211 -11.91 -18.56 24.17
C ALA A 211 -12.62 -18.93 22.86
N ASN A 212 -12.13 -19.91 22.14
CA ASN A 212 -12.64 -20.35 20.84
C ASN A 212 -12.80 -21.86 20.71
N ASP A 213 -12.32 -22.62 21.68
CA ASP A 213 -12.39 -24.07 21.67
C ASP A 213 -13.11 -24.59 22.92
N MET A 214 -13.71 -25.77 22.82
CA MET A 214 -14.34 -26.43 23.94
C MET A 214 -13.52 -27.64 24.36
N TRP A 215 -13.24 -27.77 25.65
CA TRP A 215 -12.53 -28.90 26.23
C TRP A 215 -13.40 -29.70 27.18
N PRO A 216 -13.38 -31.03 27.11
CA PRO A 216 -14.11 -31.85 28.08
C PRO A 216 -13.34 -31.86 29.41
N THR A 217 -13.94 -31.33 30.47
CA THR A 217 -13.40 -31.39 31.82
C THR A 217 -14.45 -32.08 32.69
N ASN A 218 -14.13 -33.25 33.29
CA ASN A 218 -15.04 -34.06 34.08
C ASN A 218 -16.37 -34.38 33.36
N GLY A 219 -16.30 -34.66 32.05
CA GLY A 219 -17.46 -34.97 31.22
C GLY A 219 -18.30 -33.76 30.80
N ILE A 220 -17.95 -32.56 31.16
CA ILE A 220 -18.63 -31.31 30.79
C ILE A 220 -17.72 -30.54 29.81
N TRP A 221 -18.30 -30.10 28.69
CA TRP A 221 -17.62 -29.23 27.74
C TRP A 221 -17.51 -27.82 28.32
N GLN A 222 -16.26 -27.34 28.46
CA GLN A 222 -15.96 -26.01 28.98
C GLN A 222 -15.15 -25.20 27.95
N PRO A 223 -15.35 -23.86 27.89
CA PRO A 223 -14.54 -23.01 27.03
C PRO A 223 -13.05 -23.11 27.36
N GLY A 224 -12.25 -23.43 26.37
CA GLY A 224 -10.78 -23.40 26.41
C GLY A 224 -10.22 -22.15 25.79
N TYR A 225 -8.99 -21.80 26.13
CA TYR A 225 -8.29 -20.66 25.56
C TYR A 225 -7.25 -21.15 24.58
N GLY A 226 -7.45 -20.84 23.31
CA GLY A 226 -6.50 -21.08 22.22
C GLY A 226 -5.71 -19.82 21.85
N SER A 227 -4.52 -20.00 21.28
CA SER A 227 -3.77 -18.89 20.65
C SER A 227 -4.55 -18.33 19.47
N VAL A 228 -4.55 -17.01 19.30
CA VAL A 228 -5.25 -16.35 18.19
C VAL A 228 -4.47 -16.52 16.87
N ARG A 229 -3.14 -16.61 16.93
CA ARG A 229 -2.24 -16.75 15.79
C ARG A 229 -0.85 -17.22 16.21
N ASN A 230 -0.04 -17.65 15.27
CA ASN A 230 1.39 -17.82 15.50
C ASN A 230 2.05 -16.47 15.70
N VAL A 231 2.96 -16.37 16.66
CA VAL A 231 3.69 -15.14 16.94
C VAL A 231 5.14 -15.25 16.49
N ASN A 232 5.68 -14.13 16.04
CA ASN A 232 7.09 -13.98 15.72
C ASN A 232 7.68 -12.78 16.48
N PRO A 233 8.37 -12.99 17.58
CA PRO A 233 8.95 -11.91 18.38
C PRO A 233 10.12 -11.18 17.68
N ASP A 234 10.68 -11.77 16.62
CA ASP A 234 11.83 -11.24 15.91
C ASP A 234 11.46 -10.34 14.72
N LEU A 235 10.15 -10.06 14.55
CA LEU A 235 9.70 -9.11 13.53
C LEU A 235 10.39 -7.77 13.69
N LYS A 236 10.88 -7.24 12.56
CA LYS A 236 11.56 -5.94 12.47
C LYS A 236 10.95 -5.08 11.38
N TRP A 237 11.36 -3.82 11.34
CA TRP A 237 10.94 -2.86 10.33
C TRP A 237 11.27 -3.37 8.91
N GLU A 238 10.30 -3.25 8.01
CA GLU A 238 10.56 -3.30 6.59
C GLU A 238 11.21 -1.99 6.18
N GLU A 239 12.33 -2.04 5.46
CA GLU A 239 13.09 -0.86 5.05
C GLU A 239 13.00 -0.64 3.55
N LYS A 240 12.63 0.58 3.16
CA LYS A 240 12.65 1.04 1.79
C LYS A 240 13.75 2.07 1.61
N SER A 241 14.74 1.76 0.77
CA SER A 241 15.75 2.70 0.31
C SER A 241 15.44 3.20 -1.10
N GLU A 242 15.74 4.47 -1.38
CA GLU A 242 15.50 5.10 -2.67
C GLU A 242 16.66 6.00 -3.04
N LEU A 243 17.21 5.80 -4.25
CA LEU A 243 18.09 6.72 -4.93
C LEU A 243 17.29 7.40 -6.05
N ASN A 244 17.28 8.73 -6.06
CA ASN A 244 16.59 9.53 -7.06
C ASN A 244 17.56 10.56 -7.66
N PHE A 245 17.57 10.67 -8.98
CA PHE A 245 18.20 11.73 -9.74
C PHE A 245 17.12 12.50 -10.49
N GLY A 246 17.15 13.83 -10.42
CA GLY A 246 16.18 14.69 -11.06
C GLY A 246 16.81 15.86 -11.79
N LEU A 247 16.17 16.28 -12.87
CA LEU A 247 16.48 17.47 -13.66
C LEU A 247 15.20 18.30 -13.81
N ASP A 248 15.25 19.56 -13.39
CA ASP A 248 14.19 20.54 -13.62
C ASP A 248 14.70 21.62 -14.55
N PHE A 249 13.91 22.04 -15.52
CA PHE A 249 14.27 23.15 -16.42
C PHE A 249 13.08 24.03 -16.77
N SER A 250 13.38 25.31 -17.01
CA SER A 250 12.46 26.29 -17.59
C SER A 250 13.23 27.18 -18.56
N LEU A 251 12.68 27.34 -19.78
CA LEU A 251 13.36 27.94 -20.92
C LEU A 251 12.45 28.96 -21.62
N PHE A 252 13.04 29.94 -22.32
CA PHE A 252 12.37 30.89 -23.22
C PHE A 252 11.29 31.71 -22.49
N ASP A 253 11.68 32.42 -21.42
CA ASP A 253 10.76 33.20 -20.56
C ASP A 253 9.64 32.34 -19.98
N ASP A 254 10.00 31.16 -19.46
CA ASP A 254 9.09 30.15 -18.88
C ASP A 254 8.04 29.63 -19.87
N ARG A 255 8.31 29.73 -21.17
CA ARG A 255 7.40 29.21 -22.20
C ARG A 255 7.53 27.70 -22.37
N LEU A 256 8.67 27.12 -22.07
CA LEU A 256 8.92 25.68 -22.09
C LEU A 256 9.48 25.26 -20.75
N TRP A 257 8.85 24.31 -20.08
CA TRP A 257 9.33 23.75 -18.81
C TRP A 257 9.24 22.24 -18.83
N GLY A 258 10.04 21.60 -17.99
CA GLY A 258 10.00 20.17 -17.85
C GLY A 258 10.73 19.68 -16.62
N LYS A 259 10.44 18.40 -16.33
CA LYS A 259 11.06 17.63 -15.27
C LYS A 259 11.40 16.25 -15.78
N PHE A 260 12.51 15.73 -15.34
CA PHE A 260 12.90 14.35 -15.57
C PHE A 260 13.41 13.79 -14.26
N ASP A 261 12.81 12.69 -13.81
CA ASP A 261 13.24 11.94 -12.64
C ASP A 261 13.52 10.49 -13.03
N ILE A 262 14.61 9.94 -12.52
CA ILE A 262 14.92 8.51 -12.58
C ILE A 262 15.20 8.02 -11.17
N TYR A 263 14.59 6.89 -10.80
CA TYR A 263 14.73 6.37 -9.47
C TYR A 263 14.97 4.87 -9.44
N HIS A 264 15.65 4.48 -8.39
CA HIS A 264 15.85 3.09 -8.01
C HIS A 264 15.47 2.94 -6.55
N ARG A 265 14.45 2.11 -6.30
CA ARG A 265 13.93 1.79 -4.98
C ARG A 265 14.18 0.33 -4.66
N LYS A 266 14.56 0.05 -3.43
CA LYS A 266 14.71 -1.29 -2.91
C LYS A 266 13.93 -1.41 -1.61
N VAL A 267 13.14 -2.45 -1.47
CA VAL A 267 12.48 -2.82 -0.23
C VAL A 267 13.15 -4.08 0.28
N ASP A 268 13.69 -4.02 1.47
CA ASP A 268 14.29 -5.14 2.16
C ASP A 268 13.43 -5.51 3.39
N ASP A 269 13.56 -6.76 3.83
CA ASP A 269 12.85 -7.27 4.99
C ASP A 269 11.32 -7.12 4.91
N MET A 270 10.75 -7.35 3.72
CA MET A 270 9.31 -7.26 3.48
C MET A 270 8.53 -8.06 4.52
N LEU A 271 7.53 -7.40 5.12
CA LEU A 271 6.60 -8.01 6.07
C LEU A 271 5.50 -8.75 5.31
N TYR A 272 5.50 -10.08 5.43
CA TYR A 272 4.52 -10.91 4.75
C TYR A 272 4.05 -12.08 5.62
N GLU A 273 2.76 -12.43 5.51
CA GLU A 273 2.19 -13.60 6.17
C GLU A 273 2.37 -14.82 5.27
N VAL A 274 3.08 -15.81 5.78
CA VAL A 274 3.45 -17.02 5.03
C VAL A 274 2.85 -18.25 5.67
N ASN A 275 2.66 -19.29 4.85
CA ASN A 275 2.23 -20.57 5.35
C ASN A 275 3.22 -21.15 6.37
N ALA A 276 2.68 -21.73 7.41
CA ALA A 276 3.44 -22.37 8.48
C ALA A 276 3.07 -23.85 8.59
N PRO A 277 4.06 -24.75 8.81
CA PRO A 277 3.78 -26.19 8.95
C PRO A 277 3.02 -26.45 10.27
N MET A 278 1.94 -27.19 10.18
CA MET A 278 1.19 -27.69 11.33
C MET A 278 1.29 -29.22 11.38
N PRO A 279 1.86 -29.83 12.45
CA PRO A 279 2.67 -29.24 13.52
C PRO A 279 4.07 -28.81 13.03
N PRO A 280 4.88 -28.05 13.76
CA PRO A 280 4.71 -27.69 15.18
C PRO A 280 3.93 -26.38 15.44
N MET A 281 3.58 -25.63 14.37
CA MET A 281 2.81 -24.39 14.53
C MET A 281 1.34 -24.69 14.86
N VAL A 282 0.68 -23.78 15.56
CA VAL A 282 -0.72 -23.92 15.98
C VAL A 282 -1.67 -23.44 14.88
N HIS A 283 -1.22 -22.49 14.05
CA HIS A 283 -1.97 -21.93 12.92
C HIS A 283 -1.20 -22.14 11.63
N ASP A 284 -1.90 -22.11 10.53
CA ASP A 284 -1.40 -22.34 9.17
C ASP A 284 -0.57 -21.20 8.59
N THR A 285 -0.56 -20.03 9.26
CA THR A 285 0.20 -18.86 8.82
C THR A 285 1.04 -18.25 9.94
N VAL A 286 2.12 -17.56 9.57
CA VAL A 286 2.98 -16.77 10.46
C VAL A 286 3.52 -15.54 9.73
N MET A 287 3.54 -14.38 10.41
CA MET A 287 4.16 -13.16 9.90
C MET A 287 5.68 -13.25 9.98
N LYS A 288 6.37 -12.95 8.90
CA LYS A 288 7.85 -12.93 8.83
C LYS A 288 8.35 -11.74 8.02
N ASN A 289 9.59 -11.35 8.28
CA ASN A 289 10.34 -10.50 7.36
C ASN A 289 10.98 -11.40 6.31
N ILE A 290 10.37 -11.49 5.15
CA ILE A 290 10.86 -12.32 4.05
C ILE A 290 10.89 -11.51 2.76
N GLY A 291 11.98 -11.67 2.05
CA GLY A 291 12.03 -11.15 0.71
C GLY A 291 12.56 -9.73 0.57
N SER A 292 12.77 -9.40 -0.66
CA SER A 292 13.12 -8.05 -1.11
C SER A 292 12.50 -7.78 -2.48
N LEU A 293 12.20 -6.50 -2.71
CA LEU A 293 11.59 -6.00 -3.93
C LEU A 293 12.47 -4.89 -4.48
N GLU A 294 12.66 -4.89 -5.79
CA GLU A 294 13.30 -3.82 -6.53
C GLU A 294 12.28 -3.13 -7.41
N ASN A 295 12.31 -1.79 -7.40
CA ASN A 295 11.47 -0.96 -8.23
C ASN A 295 12.35 0.07 -8.95
N LYS A 296 12.28 0.11 -10.28
CA LYS A 296 12.99 1.05 -11.13
C LYS A 296 12.00 1.77 -12.01
N GLY A 297 12.20 3.07 -12.17
CA GLY A 297 11.32 3.84 -13.01
C GLY A 297 11.90 5.18 -13.39
N TRP A 298 11.21 5.82 -14.31
CA TRP A 298 11.46 7.19 -14.69
C TRP A 298 10.14 7.93 -14.90
N GLU A 299 10.18 9.22 -14.67
CA GLU A 299 9.06 10.13 -14.88
C GLU A 299 9.55 11.32 -15.71
N PHE A 300 8.78 11.69 -16.70
CA PHE A 300 9.08 12.81 -17.59
C PHE A 300 7.84 13.72 -17.69
N GLU A 301 8.06 15.00 -17.51
CA GLU A 301 7.07 16.04 -17.75
C GLU A 301 7.66 17.07 -18.71
N LEU A 302 6.92 17.40 -19.75
CA LEU A 302 7.22 18.49 -20.67
C LEU A 302 5.97 19.34 -20.89
N GLY A 303 6.03 20.59 -20.51
CA GLY A 303 4.93 21.54 -20.68
C GLY A 303 5.39 22.80 -21.38
N GLY A 304 4.45 23.47 -22.04
CA GLY A 304 4.77 24.73 -22.70
C GLY A 304 3.57 25.57 -23.06
N ASP A 305 3.79 26.88 -23.14
CA ASP A 305 2.87 27.84 -23.71
C ASP A 305 3.04 27.83 -25.23
N ILE A 306 2.26 27.02 -25.95
CA ILE A 306 2.33 26.87 -27.40
C ILE A 306 1.94 28.20 -28.08
N VAL A 307 0.89 28.83 -27.57
CA VAL A 307 0.48 30.17 -27.97
C VAL A 307 0.32 31.06 -26.76
N ARG A 308 0.95 32.21 -26.81
CA ARG A 308 0.87 33.24 -25.75
C ARG A 308 0.64 34.60 -26.37
N SER A 309 -0.60 35.05 -26.35
CA SER A 309 -1.00 36.38 -26.85
C SER A 309 -1.85 37.12 -25.83
N LYS A 310 -2.16 38.39 -26.08
CA LYS A 310 -2.94 39.24 -25.18
C LYS A 310 -4.31 38.66 -24.81
N ASN A 311 -4.98 38.02 -25.76
CA ASN A 311 -6.36 37.55 -25.56
C ASN A 311 -6.50 36.03 -25.64
N PHE A 312 -5.44 35.31 -26.02
CA PHE A 312 -5.47 33.87 -26.19
C PHE A 312 -4.17 33.25 -25.67
N ARG A 313 -4.31 32.23 -24.81
CA ARG A 313 -3.20 31.40 -24.34
C ARG A 313 -3.58 29.94 -24.53
N TYR A 314 -2.68 29.19 -25.12
CA TYR A 314 -2.76 27.75 -25.22
C TYR A 314 -1.54 27.13 -24.55
N THR A 315 -1.78 26.39 -23.49
CA THR A 315 -0.77 25.65 -22.74
C THR A 315 -0.99 24.16 -22.91
N SER A 316 0.05 23.41 -23.16
CA SER A 316 0.00 21.95 -23.23
C SER A 316 1.07 21.34 -22.35
N SER A 317 0.76 20.26 -21.63
CA SER A 317 1.76 19.49 -20.87
C SER A 317 1.55 18.00 -21.04
N LEU A 318 2.64 17.31 -21.36
CA LEU A 318 2.72 15.86 -21.52
C LEU A 318 3.48 15.28 -20.33
N ARG A 319 2.92 14.25 -19.71
CA ARG A 319 3.57 13.47 -18.66
C ARG A 319 3.63 12.01 -19.07
N LEU A 320 4.79 11.43 -18.92
CA LEU A 320 5.07 10.02 -19.15
C LEU A 320 5.68 9.43 -17.89
N SER A 321 5.23 8.27 -17.50
CA SER A 321 5.87 7.51 -16.41
C SER A 321 6.00 6.04 -16.78
N HIS A 322 7.13 5.47 -16.40
CA HIS A 322 7.43 4.05 -16.50
C HIS A 322 7.86 3.54 -15.15
N ASN A 323 7.31 2.41 -14.74
CA ASN A 323 7.65 1.78 -13.48
C ASN A 323 7.70 0.27 -13.64
N LYS A 324 8.77 -0.34 -13.14
CA LYS A 324 8.98 -1.78 -13.16
C LYS A 324 9.32 -2.26 -11.76
N SER A 325 8.46 -3.13 -11.21
CA SER A 325 8.63 -3.74 -9.90
C SER A 325 8.91 -5.22 -10.03
N LYS A 326 9.96 -5.69 -9.38
CA LYS A 326 10.42 -7.09 -9.45
C LYS A 326 10.71 -7.63 -8.06
N ILE A 327 10.20 -8.83 -7.77
CA ILE A 327 10.58 -9.58 -6.58
C ILE A 327 12.03 -10.04 -6.77
N LYS A 328 12.92 -9.67 -5.87
CA LYS A 328 14.32 -10.11 -5.90
C LYS A 328 14.53 -11.37 -5.07
N ARG A 329 13.87 -11.44 -3.93
CA ARG A 329 13.87 -12.61 -3.06
C ARG A 329 12.52 -12.71 -2.36
N LEU A 330 11.99 -13.91 -2.28
CA LEU A 330 10.77 -14.25 -1.56
C LEU A 330 10.96 -15.62 -0.88
N GLY A 331 11.17 -15.61 0.44
CA GLY A 331 11.42 -16.87 1.17
C GLY A 331 12.70 -17.61 0.76
N ASP A 332 12.63 -18.91 0.90
CA ASP A 332 13.68 -19.86 0.47
C ASP A 332 13.57 -20.14 -1.04
N ASP A 333 14.60 -20.78 -1.61
CA ASP A 333 14.60 -21.12 -3.03
C ASP A 333 13.41 -22.03 -3.39
N GLY A 334 12.73 -21.67 -4.47
CA GLY A 334 11.52 -22.36 -4.93
C GLY A 334 10.22 -21.96 -4.23
N TYR A 335 10.29 -21.07 -3.24
CA TYR A 335 9.08 -20.52 -2.60
C TYR A 335 8.32 -19.59 -3.55
N PHE A 336 7.00 -19.72 -3.57
CA PHE A 336 6.11 -18.85 -4.33
C PHE A 336 4.81 -18.58 -3.57
N LEU A 337 4.12 -17.52 -3.97
CA LEU A 337 2.81 -17.14 -3.46
C LEU A 337 1.85 -16.91 -4.63
N ASP A 338 0.79 -17.69 -4.67
CA ASP A 338 -0.27 -17.53 -5.66
C ASP A 338 -1.30 -16.53 -5.15
N GLN A 339 -1.58 -15.53 -5.98
CA GLN A 339 -2.43 -14.39 -5.66
C GLN A 339 -3.53 -14.20 -6.71
N VAL A 340 -4.53 -13.40 -6.37
CA VAL A 340 -5.64 -13.03 -7.28
C VAL A 340 -6.39 -14.26 -7.79
N THR A 341 -7.39 -14.70 -7.04
CA THR A 341 -8.31 -15.75 -7.47
C THR A 341 -9.28 -15.19 -8.50
N PHE A 342 -9.47 -15.89 -9.60
CA PHE A 342 -10.51 -15.54 -10.58
C PHE A 342 -11.90 -15.67 -9.96
N PRO A 343 -12.85 -14.77 -10.30
CA PRO A 343 -14.22 -14.86 -9.81
C PRO A 343 -14.94 -16.08 -10.37
N SER A 344 -15.92 -16.59 -9.60
CA SER A 344 -16.87 -17.59 -10.08
C SER A 344 -17.76 -17.00 -11.21
N PRO A 345 -18.25 -17.81 -12.17
CA PRO A 345 -18.19 -19.27 -12.25
C PRO A 345 -16.91 -19.79 -12.89
N GLY A 346 -16.63 -21.07 -12.62
CA GLY A 346 -15.56 -21.81 -13.30
C GLY A 346 -14.22 -21.86 -12.55
N ASN A 347 -14.01 -21.01 -11.54
CA ASN A 347 -12.83 -20.95 -10.67
C ASN A 347 -11.54 -21.56 -11.29
N PRO A 348 -10.91 -20.89 -12.28
CA PRO A 348 -9.69 -21.39 -12.91
C PRO A 348 -8.45 -21.30 -11.99
N GLY A 349 -8.66 -21.01 -10.72
CA GLY A 349 -7.62 -20.86 -9.71
C GLY A 349 -7.05 -19.44 -9.63
N THR A 350 -5.78 -19.34 -9.29
CA THR A 350 -5.06 -18.09 -9.13
C THR A 350 -4.45 -17.61 -10.45
N ALA A 351 -4.45 -16.30 -10.66
CA ALA A 351 -3.99 -15.66 -11.89
C ALA A 351 -2.56 -15.13 -11.82
N VAL A 352 -2.06 -14.81 -10.64
CA VAL A 352 -0.76 -14.15 -10.44
C VAL A 352 0.09 -14.99 -9.51
N ARG A 353 1.36 -15.16 -9.84
CA ARG A 353 2.36 -15.82 -8.97
C ARG A 353 3.48 -14.85 -8.64
N LEU A 354 3.76 -14.72 -7.35
CA LEU A 354 4.93 -14.01 -6.84
C LEU A 354 6.00 -15.05 -6.53
N GLN A 355 7.16 -14.90 -7.12
CA GLN A 355 8.36 -15.72 -6.86
C GLN A 355 9.62 -14.94 -7.18
N ASN A 356 10.78 -15.51 -6.87
CA ASN A 356 12.08 -14.90 -7.15
C ASN A 356 12.20 -14.54 -8.63
N ASP A 357 12.71 -13.33 -8.87
CA ASP A 357 13.00 -12.77 -10.19
C ASP A 357 11.80 -12.58 -11.13
N VAL A 358 10.57 -12.59 -10.62
CA VAL A 358 9.34 -12.31 -11.36
C VAL A 358 8.88 -10.87 -11.13
N GLU A 359 8.33 -10.26 -12.18
CA GLU A 359 7.70 -8.94 -12.11
C GLU A 359 6.36 -9.02 -11.39
N ILE A 360 6.06 -8.01 -10.57
CA ILE A 360 4.74 -7.90 -9.93
C ILE A 360 3.68 -7.63 -11.00
N GLY A 361 2.54 -8.32 -10.86
CA GLY A 361 1.42 -8.19 -11.80
C GLY A 361 1.50 -9.10 -13.01
N GLN A 362 2.56 -9.91 -13.13
CA GLN A 362 2.68 -10.86 -14.22
C GLN A 362 1.71 -12.03 -14.04
N PHE A 363 0.97 -12.35 -15.08
CA PHE A 363 0.02 -13.46 -15.05
C PHE A 363 0.74 -14.81 -15.10
N PHE A 364 0.25 -15.76 -14.30
CA PHE A 364 0.70 -17.15 -14.29
C PHE A 364 -0.49 -18.07 -14.54
N VAL A 365 -0.74 -18.35 -15.81
CA VAL A 365 -1.96 -19.00 -16.30
C VAL A 365 -1.65 -20.04 -17.38
N TYR A 366 -2.66 -20.83 -17.76
CA TYR A 366 -2.54 -21.73 -18.90
C TYR A 366 -2.50 -20.94 -20.20
N LYS A 367 -1.51 -21.22 -21.03
CA LYS A 367 -1.38 -20.61 -22.36
C LYS A 367 -2.22 -21.40 -23.35
N TYR A 368 -3.26 -20.74 -23.87
CA TYR A 368 -4.17 -21.32 -24.86
C TYR A 368 -3.48 -21.52 -26.19
N ALA A 369 -3.64 -22.72 -26.80
CA ALA A 369 -3.03 -23.10 -28.09
C ALA A 369 -4.06 -23.28 -29.22
N GLY A 370 -5.35 -23.13 -28.94
CA GLY A 370 -6.42 -23.32 -29.92
C GLY A 370 -7.39 -24.44 -29.53
N LEU A 371 -8.17 -24.88 -30.50
CA LEU A 371 -9.05 -26.05 -30.40
C LEU A 371 -8.52 -27.15 -31.32
N ASP A 372 -8.73 -28.41 -30.93
CA ASP A 372 -8.50 -29.56 -31.83
C ASP A 372 -9.67 -29.74 -32.84
N GLU A 373 -9.60 -30.78 -33.69
CA GLU A 373 -10.63 -31.10 -34.70
C GLU A 373 -12.00 -31.41 -34.08
N ASP A 374 -12.04 -31.85 -32.82
CA ASP A 374 -13.26 -32.14 -32.06
C ASP A 374 -13.77 -30.93 -31.28
N GLY A 375 -13.11 -29.74 -31.36
CA GLY A 375 -13.47 -28.54 -30.65
C GLY A 375 -13.05 -28.52 -29.18
N LYS A 376 -12.11 -29.40 -28.77
CA LYS A 376 -11.57 -29.43 -27.40
C LYS A 376 -10.43 -28.46 -27.24
N TRP A 377 -10.30 -27.92 -26.04
CA TRP A 377 -9.25 -26.94 -25.71
C TRP A 377 -7.85 -27.58 -25.71
N MET A 378 -6.95 -26.93 -26.41
CA MET A 378 -5.52 -27.25 -26.44
C MET A 378 -4.76 -26.18 -25.67
N ILE A 379 -3.75 -26.60 -24.92
CA ILE A 379 -2.86 -25.72 -24.12
C ILE A 379 -1.41 -26.04 -24.43
N TYR A 380 -0.51 -25.11 -24.13
CA TYR A 380 0.91 -25.39 -24.07
C TYR A 380 1.25 -26.03 -22.70
N ASP A 381 1.97 -27.13 -22.71
CA ASP A 381 2.53 -27.75 -21.49
C ASP A 381 3.81 -27.02 -21.04
N LYS A 382 4.44 -27.51 -19.94
CA LYS A 382 5.68 -26.97 -19.41
C LYS A 382 6.87 -26.97 -20.38
N ASN A 383 6.83 -27.80 -21.41
CA ASN A 383 7.87 -27.93 -22.45
C ASN A 383 7.54 -27.07 -23.69
N ASN A 384 6.46 -26.31 -23.67
CA ASN A 384 5.86 -25.61 -24.82
C ASN A 384 5.36 -26.54 -25.93
N GLU A 385 4.98 -27.77 -25.59
CA GLU A 385 4.30 -28.68 -26.53
C GLU A 385 2.78 -28.47 -26.44
N ILE A 386 2.10 -28.59 -27.57
CA ILE A 386 0.64 -28.45 -27.61
C ILE A 386 0.01 -29.77 -27.20
N VAL A 387 -0.75 -29.74 -26.10
CA VAL A 387 -1.44 -30.90 -25.54
C VAL A 387 -2.93 -30.58 -25.31
N PRO A 388 -3.82 -31.58 -25.36
CA PRO A 388 -5.22 -31.35 -24.98
C PRO A 388 -5.31 -30.94 -23.50
N ALA A 389 -6.17 -29.99 -23.18
CA ALA A 389 -6.40 -29.57 -21.80
C ALA A 389 -6.88 -30.75 -20.92
N VAL A 390 -7.70 -31.62 -21.53
CA VAL A 390 -8.14 -32.89 -20.92
C VAL A 390 -7.96 -34.00 -21.96
N ASP A 391 -7.23 -35.06 -21.60
CA ASP A 391 -7.00 -36.23 -22.40
C ASP A 391 -7.66 -37.46 -21.72
N GLY A 392 -8.83 -37.85 -22.21
CA GLY A 392 -9.65 -38.86 -21.56
C GLY A 392 -10.02 -38.47 -20.13
N THR A 393 -9.51 -39.24 -19.15
CA THR A 393 -9.69 -38.98 -17.73
C THR A 393 -8.56 -38.14 -17.13
N LYS A 394 -7.49 -37.89 -17.88
CA LYS A 394 -6.31 -37.15 -17.40
C LYS A 394 -6.46 -35.67 -17.70
N SER A 395 -6.35 -34.84 -16.68
CA SER A 395 -6.28 -33.39 -16.83
C SER A 395 -4.84 -32.92 -16.98
N ASN A 396 -4.57 -32.18 -18.05
CA ASN A 396 -3.31 -31.44 -18.22
C ASN A 396 -3.37 -30.03 -17.63
N LEU A 397 -4.51 -29.64 -17.04
CA LEU A 397 -4.67 -28.38 -16.29
C LEU A 397 -4.04 -28.50 -14.89
N VAL A 398 -2.73 -28.78 -14.86
CA VAL A 398 -1.91 -28.87 -13.65
C VAL A 398 -1.01 -27.64 -13.52
N ALA A 399 -0.65 -27.28 -12.29
CA ALA A 399 0.13 -26.06 -12.03
C ALA A 399 1.44 -25.96 -12.80
N GLU A 400 2.04 -27.11 -13.12
CA GLU A 400 3.30 -27.20 -13.88
C GLU A 400 3.16 -26.73 -15.35
N ASN A 401 1.96 -26.77 -15.91
CA ASN A 401 1.67 -26.35 -17.28
C ASN A 401 1.19 -24.89 -17.37
N LYS A 402 1.25 -24.15 -16.28
CA LYS A 402 1.04 -22.71 -16.30
C LYS A 402 2.32 -21.97 -16.74
N HIS A 403 2.13 -20.87 -17.44
CA HIS A 403 3.21 -20.04 -17.96
C HIS A 403 3.07 -18.60 -17.44
N PHE A 404 4.19 -17.92 -17.30
CA PHE A 404 4.19 -16.47 -17.14
C PHE A 404 3.90 -15.82 -18.50
N VAL A 405 2.75 -15.13 -18.58
CA VAL A 405 2.30 -14.45 -19.79
C VAL A 405 1.77 -13.09 -19.42
N GLY A 406 2.10 -12.07 -20.24
CA GLY A 406 1.56 -10.75 -20.04
C GLY A 406 1.82 -10.11 -18.65
N ASN A 407 1.33 -8.90 -18.46
CA ASN A 407 1.38 -8.18 -17.18
C ASN A 407 0.20 -7.20 -17.05
N ALA A 408 -0.51 -7.24 -15.93
CA ALA A 408 -1.63 -6.35 -15.64
C ALA A 408 -1.19 -4.89 -15.36
N ILE A 409 0.10 -4.64 -15.16
CA ILE A 409 0.63 -3.30 -14.85
C ILE A 409 1.10 -2.65 -16.14
N PRO A 410 0.54 -1.49 -16.53
CA PRO A 410 0.97 -0.77 -17.73
C PRO A 410 2.46 -0.44 -17.68
N LYS A 411 3.18 -0.68 -18.79
CA LYS A 411 4.59 -0.30 -18.88
C LYS A 411 4.78 1.21 -18.97
N VAL A 412 3.85 1.90 -19.61
CA VAL A 412 3.88 3.37 -19.69
C VAL A 412 2.50 3.93 -19.38
N ILE A 413 2.48 4.92 -18.51
CA ILE A 413 1.28 5.75 -18.28
C ILE A 413 1.55 7.11 -18.92
N LEU A 414 0.64 7.51 -19.82
CA LEU A 414 0.66 8.80 -20.50
C LEU A 414 -0.47 9.66 -19.96
N SER A 415 -0.18 10.91 -19.65
CA SER A 415 -1.18 11.95 -19.37
C SER A 415 -0.86 13.19 -20.20
N TRP A 416 -1.85 13.76 -20.84
CA TRP A 416 -1.70 14.91 -21.71
C TRP A 416 -2.78 15.93 -21.44
N ASP A 417 -2.35 17.10 -20.95
CA ASP A 417 -3.20 18.21 -20.56
C ASP A 417 -3.14 19.31 -21.64
N HIS A 418 -4.30 19.86 -21.97
CA HIS A 418 -4.44 21.02 -22.81
C HIS A 418 -5.31 22.06 -22.11
N THR A 419 -4.83 23.28 -22.01
CA THR A 419 -5.58 24.40 -21.45
C THR A 419 -5.61 25.55 -22.46
N PHE A 420 -6.82 25.93 -22.85
CA PHE A 420 -7.10 27.04 -23.73
C PHE A 420 -7.74 28.16 -22.94
N ARG A 421 -7.22 29.38 -22.99
CA ARG A 421 -7.83 30.57 -22.40
C ARG A 421 -8.05 31.60 -23.46
N TYR A 422 -9.29 32.04 -23.60
CA TYR A 422 -9.65 33.11 -24.51
C TYR A 422 -10.48 34.16 -23.75
N LYS A 423 -9.90 35.33 -23.48
CA LYS A 423 -10.51 36.37 -22.67
C LYS A 423 -10.97 35.82 -21.31
N ASN A 424 -12.30 35.75 -21.10
CA ASN A 424 -12.92 35.26 -19.87
C ASN A 424 -13.34 33.78 -19.91
N TRP A 425 -13.01 33.09 -21.01
CA TRP A 425 -13.32 31.67 -21.20
C TRP A 425 -12.08 30.82 -20.99
N ASP A 426 -12.25 29.72 -20.34
CA ASP A 426 -11.23 28.67 -20.24
C ASP A 426 -11.83 27.30 -20.61
N LEU A 427 -11.03 26.49 -21.28
CA LEU A 427 -11.34 25.10 -21.62
C LEU A 427 -10.12 24.27 -21.27
N SER A 428 -10.32 23.21 -20.51
CA SER A 428 -9.29 22.22 -20.20
C SER A 428 -9.69 20.86 -20.75
N VAL A 429 -8.76 20.19 -21.42
CA VAL A 429 -8.93 18.83 -21.94
C VAL A 429 -7.80 17.97 -21.34
N PHE A 430 -8.17 16.89 -20.67
CA PHE A 430 -7.24 15.94 -20.08
C PHE A 430 -7.40 14.58 -20.74
N LEU A 431 -6.31 14.04 -21.27
CA LEU A 431 -6.22 12.71 -21.87
C LEU A 431 -5.31 11.86 -21.00
N ARG A 432 -5.74 10.63 -20.70
CA ARG A 432 -4.91 9.64 -19.99
C ARG A 432 -4.97 8.31 -20.70
N SER A 433 -3.83 7.66 -20.81
CA SER A 433 -3.70 6.35 -21.42
C SER A 433 -2.76 5.46 -20.63
N TRP A 434 -3.12 4.20 -20.54
CA TRP A 434 -2.27 3.12 -20.07
C TRP A 434 -1.83 2.31 -21.27
N LEU A 435 -0.53 2.11 -21.44
CA LEU A 435 0.04 1.52 -22.62
C LEU A 435 0.83 0.25 -22.26
N ASP A 436 0.72 -0.75 -23.15
CA ASP A 436 1.48 -1.99 -23.10
C ASP A 436 1.27 -2.77 -21.78
N TYR A 437 0.03 -3.23 -21.58
CA TYR A 437 -0.40 -4.15 -20.53
C TYR A 437 -1.45 -5.13 -21.08
N ASP A 438 -1.72 -6.21 -20.41
CA ASP A 438 -2.65 -7.27 -20.81
C ASP A 438 -3.90 -7.33 -19.95
#